data_49021dedab92a03848a5faf9efe469f8
#
_entry.id   49021dedab92a03848a5faf9efe469f8
#
_cell.length_a   1.000
_cell.length_b   1.000
_cell.length_c   1.000
_cell.angle_alpha   90.00
_cell.angle_beta   90.00
_cell.angle_gamma   90.00
#
_symmetry.space_group_name_H-M   'P 1'
#
loop_
_entity.id
_entity.type
_entity.pdbx_description
1 polymer ?
#
loop_
_entity_poly.entity_id
_entity_poly.type
_entity_poly.pdbx_seq_one_letter_code
_entity_poly.pdbx_strand_id
1 'polypeptide(L)'
;VAMNRIGGRSNTGEGGEDPERYKTRPDGTSARSAIKQVASGRFGVNAEYLVNADEIQIKVAQGAKPGEGGQLPGFKVDKMIARTRHSIPGISLISPPPHHDIYSIEDLAQLIFDLKNVNPSARISVKLVSELGVGTVAAGVAKAKADMILISGSEGGTGASPASSIRHAGMPPELGLAEVQQTLVFNNLRGLVSLQVDGQLKTGRDVILSALLGAEEFGFATSVMIVLGCVMKRECHLNTCPMGVATQDAKLRERFRGHADYLVNFFTFLAREVREYLAEMGFEKIDDIVGRTDLLVERSRSEGSKAVRVDLARLMVAPGTDDD
;
A
#
# COMPACT_ATOMS: atom_id res chain seq x y z
N VAL A 1 15.01 0.49 -8.43
CA VAL A 1 15.95 -0.48 -9.04
C VAL A 1 15.64 -1.89 -8.58
N ALA A 2 15.66 -2.19 -7.27
CA ALA A 2 15.45 -3.55 -6.76
C ALA A 2 14.17 -4.21 -7.31
N MET A 3 13.04 -3.53 -7.18
CA MET A 3 11.74 -4.07 -7.62
C MET A 3 11.72 -4.33 -9.13
N ASN A 4 12.28 -3.40 -9.94
CA ASN A 4 12.36 -3.61 -11.39
C ASN A 4 13.23 -4.83 -11.78
N ARG A 5 14.26 -5.14 -10.98
CA ARG A 5 15.14 -6.32 -11.21
C ARG A 5 14.44 -7.65 -10.93
N ILE A 6 13.51 -7.68 -9.99
CA ILE A 6 12.79 -8.91 -9.60
C ILE A 6 11.37 -9.00 -10.21
N GLY A 7 11.02 -8.10 -11.12
CA GLY A 7 9.69 -8.07 -11.73
C GLY A 7 8.57 -7.58 -10.80
N GLY A 8 8.93 -7.00 -9.66
CA GLY A 8 7.97 -6.38 -8.75
C GLY A 8 7.72 -4.91 -9.06
N ARG A 9 6.83 -4.28 -8.30
CA ARG A 9 6.43 -2.88 -8.53
C ARG A 9 6.80 -2.01 -7.33
N SER A 10 7.32 -0.80 -7.59
CA SER A 10 7.51 0.23 -6.58
C SER A 10 6.53 1.37 -6.82
N ASN A 11 6.06 1.98 -5.72
CA ASN A 11 5.11 3.08 -5.71
C ASN A 11 5.84 4.41 -5.43
N THR A 12 5.51 5.46 -6.16
CA THR A 12 6.08 6.80 -5.95
C THR A 12 5.65 7.42 -4.60
N GLY A 13 4.53 6.97 -4.04
CA GLY A 13 3.81 7.76 -3.04
C GLY A 13 3.23 9.03 -3.65
N GLU A 14 2.75 9.93 -2.81
CA GLU A 14 2.07 11.18 -3.22
C GLU A 14 3.00 12.33 -3.60
N GLY A 15 4.27 12.06 -3.82
CA GLY A 15 5.30 13.09 -4.04
C GLY A 15 5.71 13.35 -5.49
N GLY A 16 5.07 12.72 -6.47
CA GLY A 16 5.55 12.75 -7.84
C GLY A 16 6.82 11.92 -8.04
N GLU A 17 7.43 12.01 -9.19
CA GLU A 17 8.70 11.36 -9.49
C GLU A 17 9.54 12.25 -10.43
N ASP A 18 10.84 12.32 -10.20
CA ASP A 18 11.76 13.07 -11.06
C ASP A 18 11.82 12.39 -12.45
N PRO A 19 11.55 13.09 -13.57
CA PRO A 19 11.57 12.55 -14.91
C PRO A 19 12.89 11.88 -15.32
N GLU A 20 14.02 12.29 -14.72
CA GLU A 20 15.31 11.63 -14.96
C GLU A 20 15.28 10.12 -14.61
N ARG A 21 14.38 9.69 -13.73
CA ARG A 21 14.21 8.28 -13.35
C ARG A 21 13.50 7.45 -14.42
N TYR A 22 12.84 8.09 -15.40
CA TYR A 22 12.19 7.39 -16.52
C TYR A 22 13.21 6.88 -17.53
N LYS A 23 14.38 7.49 -17.56
CA LYS A 23 15.48 7.08 -18.45
C LYS A 23 16.16 5.82 -17.94
N THR A 24 16.44 4.91 -18.86
CA THR A 24 17.30 3.76 -18.54
C THR A 24 18.71 4.26 -18.20
N ARG A 25 19.29 3.73 -17.16
CA ARG A 25 20.63 4.05 -16.70
C ARG A 25 21.70 3.46 -17.66
N PRO A 26 22.95 3.97 -17.63
CA PRO A 26 24.03 3.42 -18.46
C PRO A 26 24.32 1.93 -18.21
N ASP A 27 24.03 1.41 -17.01
CA ASP A 27 24.18 0.02 -16.64
C ASP A 27 22.98 -0.86 -17.07
N GLY A 28 22.05 -0.31 -17.85
CA GLY A 28 20.83 -1.00 -18.30
C GLY A 28 19.72 -1.10 -17.25
N THR A 29 19.92 -0.62 -16.02
CA THR A 29 18.91 -0.67 -14.97
C THR A 29 17.90 0.49 -15.09
N SER A 30 16.66 0.24 -14.62
CA SER A 30 15.62 1.28 -14.53
C SER A 30 15.42 1.68 -13.07
N ALA A 31 15.29 3.00 -12.83
CA ALA A 31 14.92 3.58 -11.54
C ALA A 31 13.46 4.05 -11.50
N ARG A 32 12.73 3.88 -12.60
CA ARG A 32 11.31 4.26 -12.71
C ARG A 32 10.47 3.45 -11.72
N SER A 33 9.59 4.11 -11.00
CA SER A 33 8.57 3.44 -10.21
C SER A 33 7.42 3.00 -11.12
N ALA A 34 7.02 1.75 -11.04
CA ALA A 34 5.93 1.19 -11.86
C ALA A 34 4.56 1.79 -11.48
N ILE A 35 4.34 2.05 -10.17
CA ILE A 35 3.08 2.60 -9.68
C ILE A 35 3.23 4.10 -9.46
N LYS A 36 2.36 4.89 -10.10
CA LYS A 36 2.25 6.33 -9.94
C LYS A 36 1.03 6.66 -9.08
N GLN A 37 1.26 7.24 -7.90
CA GLN A 37 0.17 7.58 -7.01
C GLN A 37 -0.41 8.96 -7.32
N VAL A 38 -1.75 9.04 -7.31
CA VAL A 38 -2.53 10.27 -7.46
C VAL A 38 -3.32 10.46 -6.16
N ALA A 39 -2.85 11.34 -5.29
CA ALA A 39 -3.53 11.72 -4.05
C ALA A 39 -4.32 13.02 -4.25
N SER A 40 -5.11 13.45 -3.26
CA SER A 40 -5.92 14.67 -3.35
C SER A 40 -5.07 15.93 -3.61
N GLY A 41 -3.86 15.99 -3.07
CA GLY A 41 -2.92 17.11 -3.32
C GLY A 41 -2.33 17.17 -4.72
N ARG A 42 -2.47 16.11 -5.53
CA ARG A 42 -1.97 16.04 -6.92
C ARG A 42 -0.51 16.48 -7.11
N PHE A 43 0.35 16.35 -6.09
CA PHE A 43 1.75 16.81 -6.14
C PHE A 43 2.56 16.04 -7.20
N GLY A 44 3.10 16.80 -8.17
CA GLY A 44 3.91 16.24 -9.25
C GLY A 44 3.12 15.46 -10.31
N VAL A 45 1.80 15.47 -10.26
CA VAL A 45 0.95 14.81 -11.27
C VAL A 45 0.85 15.66 -12.51
N ASN A 46 1.34 15.14 -13.62
CA ASN A 46 1.20 15.69 -14.96
C ASN A 46 1.13 14.57 -16.00
N ALA A 47 0.93 14.89 -17.26
CA ALA A 47 0.80 13.91 -18.34
C ALA A 47 2.04 13.01 -18.46
N GLU A 48 3.26 13.58 -18.39
CA GLU A 48 4.51 12.80 -18.46
C GLU A 48 4.60 11.78 -17.31
N TYR A 49 4.23 12.18 -16.08
CA TYR A 49 4.18 11.29 -14.93
C TYR A 49 3.20 10.14 -15.16
N LEU A 50 2.00 10.43 -15.65
CA LEU A 50 0.94 9.42 -15.83
C LEU A 50 1.24 8.44 -16.97
N VAL A 51 1.78 8.89 -18.10
CA VAL A 51 2.09 7.99 -19.23
C VAL A 51 3.30 7.08 -18.95
N ASN A 52 4.11 7.39 -17.95
CA ASN A 52 5.20 6.55 -17.48
C ASN A 52 4.78 5.54 -16.39
N ALA A 53 3.49 5.35 -16.15
CA ALA A 53 2.96 4.39 -15.19
C ALA A 53 2.64 3.05 -15.85
N ASP A 54 2.93 1.94 -15.16
CA ASP A 54 2.34 0.63 -15.42
C ASP A 54 1.05 0.47 -14.62
N GLU A 55 0.94 1.20 -13.52
CA GLU A 55 -0.24 1.30 -12.68
C GLU A 55 -0.38 2.73 -12.15
N ILE A 56 -1.59 3.27 -12.20
CA ILE A 56 -1.95 4.55 -11.59
C ILE A 56 -2.81 4.26 -10.37
N GLN A 57 -2.36 4.72 -9.20
CA GLN A 57 -3.05 4.47 -7.94
C GLN A 57 -3.72 5.73 -7.41
N ILE A 58 -5.05 5.73 -7.34
CA ILE A 58 -5.84 6.77 -6.67
C ILE A 58 -5.75 6.52 -5.16
N LYS A 59 -5.17 7.45 -4.42
CA LYS A 59 -5.11 7.37 -2.95
C LYS A 59 -6.26 8.15 -2.33
N VAL A 60 -7.26 7.46 -1.83
CA VAL A 60 -8.38 8.08 -1.11
C VAL A 60 -7.97 8.49 0.30
N ALA A 61 -7.32 7.59 1.04
CA ALA A 61 -6.85 7.82 2.40
C ALA A 61 -5.63 6.95 2.72
N GLN A 62 -5.15 6.98 3.96
CA GLN A 62 -3.96 6.26 4.41
C GLN A 62 -4.25 5.52 5.72
N GLY A 63 -4.00 4.21 5.76
CA GLY A 63 -4.36 3.33 6.88
C GLY A 63 -3.73 3.70 8.21
N ALA A 64 -2.50 4.20 8.20
CA ALA A 64 -1.80 4.62 9.43
C ALA A 64 -2.41 5.87 10.08
N LYS A 65 -3.17 6.66 9.36
CA LYS A 65 -3.77 7.91 9.84
C LYS A 65 -5.04 8.27 9.05
N PRO A 66 -6.08 7.45 9.10
CA PRO A 66 -7.33 7.76 8.44
C PRO A 66 -7.87 9.11 8.93
N GLY A 67 -8.36 9.94 8.02
CA GLY A 67 -8.89 11.25 8.33
C GLY A 67 -7.89 12.40 8.51
N GLU A 68 -6.56 12.15 8.58
CA GLU A 68 -5.55 13.23 8.74
C GLU A 68 -4.96 13.74 7.43
N GLY A 69 -4.97 12.93 6.38
CA GLY A 69 -4.36 13.27 5.10
C GLY A 69 -2.83 13.23 5.07
N GLY A 70 -2.26 13.68 3.96
CA GLY A 70 -0.82 13.79 3.74
C GLY A 70 -0.30 15.18 4.10
N GLN A 71 0.92 15.24 4.66
CA GLN A 71 1.58 16.51 4.98
C GLN A 71 3.08 16.40 4.77
N LEU A 72 3.69 17.46 4.20
CA LEU A 72 5.13 17.66 4.20
C LEU A 72 5.43 19.06 4.71
N PRO A 73 6.15 19.20 5.87
CA PRO A 73 6.49 20.51 6.41
C PRO A 73 7.40 21.31 5.46
N GLY A 74 7.23 22.63 5.42
CA GLY A 74 7.93 23.51 4.50
C GLY A 74 9.46 23.42 4.58
N PHE A 75 10.02 23.23 5.78
CA PHE A 75 11.47 23.08 5.97
C PHE A 75 12.05 21.79 5.33
N LYS A 76 11.20 20.83 4.94
CA LYS A 76 11.59 19.66 4.14
C LYS A 76 11.43 19.86 2.64
N VAL A 77 10.76 20.93 2.22
CA VAL A 77 10.53 21.25 0.81
C VAL A 77 11.70 22.03 0.26
N ASP A 78 12.76 21.34 -0.13
CA ASP A 78 13.91 21.92 -0.81
C ASP A 78 13.63 22.21 -2.30
N LYS A 79 14.61 22.71 -3.04
CA LYS A 79 14.47 23.03 -4.47
C LYS A 79 14.14 21.79 -5.31
N MET A 80 14.69 20.63 -4.96
CA MET A 80 14.45 19.36 -5.69
C MET A 80 13.02 18.87 -5.46
N ILE A 81 12.57 18.83 -4.21
CA ILE A 81 11.21 18.44 -3.86
C ILE A 81 10.18 19.41 -4.46
N ALA A 82 10.43 20.72 -4.37
CA ALA A 82 9.56 21.73 -4.94
C ALA A 82 9.39 21.54 -6.45
N ARG A 83 10.49 21.31 -7.17
CA ARG A 83 10.46 21.01 -8.61
C ARG A 83 9.65 19.75 -8.91
N THR A 84 9.93 18.65 -8.21
CA THR A 84 9.25 17.36 -8.43
C THR A 84 7.76 17.41 -8.11
N ARG A 85 7.37 18.24 -7.15
CA ARG A 85 5.98 18.37 -6.70
C ARG A 85 5.23 19.53 -7.34
N HIS A 86 5.85 20.26 -8.25
CA HIS A 86 5.32 21.49 -8.89
C HIS A 86 4.88 22.52 -7.85
N SER A 87 5.77 22.82 -6.88
CA SER A 87 5.53 23.71 -5.74
C SER A 87 6.68 24.70 -5.53
N ILE A 88 6.63 25.44 -4.44
CA ILE A 88 7.62 26.46 -4.08
C ILE A 88 8.46 25.98 -2.89
N PRO A 89 9.80 26.14 -2.91
CA PRO A 89 10.64 25.77 -1.78
C PRO A 89 10.22 26.50 -0.50
N GLY A 90 10.25 25.78 0.63
CA GLY A 90 9.94 26.33 1.94
C GLY A 90 8.43 26.39 2.30
N ILE A 91 7.54 26.10 1.37
CA ILE A 91 6.10 26.07 1.63
C ILE A 91 5.66 24.66 2.02
N SER A 92 4.89 24.56 3.11
CA SER A 92 4.30 23.28 3.53
C SER A 92 3.29 22.77 2.51
N LEU A 93 3.35 21.47 2.22
CA LEU A 93 2.43 20.80 1.30
C LEU A 93 1.42 19.97 2.09
N ILE A 94 0.14 20.17 1.81
CA ILE A 94 -0.98 19.48 2.46
C ILE A 94 -1.80 18.76 1.40
N SER A 95 -2.06 17.47 1.64
CA SER A 95 -2.94 16.65 0.85
C SER A 95 -4.15 16.28 1.72
N PRO A 96 -5.30 16.97 1.59
CA PRO A 96 -6.41 16.79 2.50
C PRO A 96 -7.04 15.40 2.35
N PRO A 97 -7.59 14.83 3.44
CA PRO A 97 -8.43 13.66 3.43
C PRO A 97 -9.90 14.07 3.50
N PRO A 98 -10.81 13.34 2.90
CA PRO A 98 -10.59 12.44 1.77
C PRO A 98 -10.15 13.21 0.52
N HIS A 99 -10.11 12.57 -0.62
CA HIS A 99 -9.93 13.25 -1.90
C HIS A 99 -11.00 14.31 -2.07
N HIS A 100 -10.66 15.61 -1.96
CA HIS A 100 -11.64 16.69 -1.82
C HIS A 100 -12.43 17.03 -3.10
N ASP A 101 -12.15 16.37 -4.19
CA ASP A 101 -12.88 16.43 -5.46
C ASP A 101 -13.65 15.12 -5.79
N ILE A 102 -13.72 14.20 -4.84
CA ILE A 102 -14.50 12.95 -4.95
C ILE A 102 -15.50 12.92 -3.80
N TYR A 103 -16.75 13.19 -4.12
CA TYR A 103 -17.88 13.23 -3.16
C TYR A 103 -18.85 12.06 -3.33
N SER A 104 -18.72 11.34 -4.44
CA SER A 104 -19.55 10.18 -4.76
C SER A 104 -18.76 9.13 -5.52
N ILE A 105 -19.35 7.94 -5.69
CA ILE A 105 -18.76 6.88 -6.50
C ILE A 105 -18.71 7.26 -7.99
N GLU A 106 -19.59 8.12 -8.45
CA GLU A 106 -19.62 8.62 -9.81
C GLU A 106 -18.45 9.55 -10.09
N ASP A 107 -18.06 10.40 -9.14
CA ASP A 107 -16.86 11.24 -9.24
C ASP A 107 -15.60 10.37 -9.33
N LEU A 108 -15.53 9.28 -8.55
CA LEU A 108 -14.44 8.33 -8.63
C LEU A 108 -14.41 7.61 -9.97
N ALA A 109 -15.58 7.19 -10.48
CA ALA A 109 -15.70 6.55 -11.78
C ALA A 109 -15.24 7.49 -12.90
N GLN A 110 -15.56 8.77 -12.83
CA GLN A 110 -15.08 9.78 -13.77
C GLN A 110 -13.53 9.91 -13.70
N LEU A 111 -12.96 9.99 -12.51
CA LEU A 111 -11.50 10.06 -12.36
C LEU A 111 -10.81 8.80 -12.91
N ILE A 112 -11.36 7.61 -12.65
CA ILE A 112 -10.84 6.35 -13.23
C ILE A 112 -10.87 6.40 -14.75
N PHE A 113 -11.99 6.85 -15.32
CA PHE A 113 -12.15 7.00 -16.76
C PHE A 113 -11.14 7.97 -17.37
N ASP A 114 -10.96 9.14 -16.74
CA ASP A 114 -10.00 10.16 -17.20
C ASP A 114 -8.57 9.64 -17.17
N LEU A 115 -8.18 8.94 -16.10
CA LEU A 115 -6.84 8.35 -15.99
C LEU A 115 -6.61 7.24 -17.01
N LYS A 116 -7.62 6.41 -17.31
CA LYS A 116 -7.56 5.39 -18.39
C LYS A 116 -7.42 6.04 -19.76
N ASN A 117 -8.02 7.19 -20.00
CA ASN A 117 -7.85 7.92 -21.25
C ASN A 117 -6.44 8.54 -21.41
N VAL A 118 -5.84 8.99 -20.29
CA VAL A 118 -4.46 9.51 -20.31
C VAL A 118 -3.44 8.39 -20.55
N ASN A 119 -3.65 7.22 -19.95
CA ASN A 119 -2.77 6.07 -20.11
C ASN A 119 -3.61 4.77 -20.20
N PRO A 120 -4.09 4.40 -21.41
CA PRO A 120 -4.93 3.23 -21.61
C PRO A 120 -4.26 1.89 -21.25
N SER A 121 -2.93 1.84 -21.22
CA SER A 121 -2.17 0.63 -20.89
C SER A 121 -1.97 0.45 -19.38
N ALA A 122 -2.15 1.50 -18.59
CA ALA A 122 -1.96 1.42 -17.16
C ALA A 122 -3.18 0.81 -16.46
N ARG A 123 -2.91 -0.07 -15.48
CA ARG A 123 -3.91 -0.54 -14.54
C ARG A 123 -4.29 0.60 -13.59
N ILE A 124 -5.56 0.76 -13.28
CA ILE A 124 -6.03 1.75 -12.29
C ILE A 124 -6.35 1.05 -10.99
N SER A 125 -5.67 1.43 -9.93
CA SER A 125 -5.92 0.94 -8.58
C SER A 125 -6.47 2.04 -7.68
N VAL A 126 -7.26 1.63 -6.68
CA VAL A 126 -7.80 2.54 -5.66
C VAL A 126 -7.35 2.08 -4.28
N LYS A 127 -6.66 2.95 -3.56
CA LYS A 127 -6.22 2.70 -2.18
C LYS A 127 -7.28 3.17 -1.20
N LEU A 128 -7.87 2.19 -0.50
CA LEU A 128 -8.82 2.37 0.60
C LEU A 128 -8.15 2.07 1.94
N VAL A 129 -8.82 2.37 3.02
CA VAL A 129 -8.36 2.14 4.40
C VAL A 129 -9.16 1.00 5.01
N SER A 130 -8.49 0.15 5.80
CA SER A 130 -9.15 -0.82 6.67
C SER A 130 -9.90 -0.07 7.76
N GLU A 131 -11.20 0.06 7.57
CA GLU A 131 -12.15 0.70 8.48
C GLU A 131 -13.53 0.06 8.33
N LEU A 132 -14.40 0.26 9.30
CA LEU A 132 -15.76 -0.30 9.26
C LEU A 132 -16.53 0.23 8.05
N GLY A 133 -17.15 -0.67 7.28
CA GLY A 133 -17.91 -0.34 6.08
C GLY A 133 -17.09 -0.24 4.80
N VAL A 134 -15.79 -0.52 4.85
CA VAL A 134 -14.90 -0.48 3.67
C VAL A 134 -15.37 -1.45 2.57
N GLY A 135 -16.03 -2.55 2.92
CA GLY A 135 -16.62 -3.49 1.95
C GLY A 135 -17.64 -2.81 1.03
N THR A 136 -18.50 -1.96 1.58
CA THR A 136 -19.49 -1.18 0.78
C THR A 136 -18.79 -0.20 -0.17
N VAL A 137 -17.76 0.49 0.31
CA VAL A 137 -16.94 1.37 -0.53
C VAL A 137 -16.24 0.58 -1.65
N ALA A 138 -15.65 -0.56 -1.32
CA ALA A 138 -14.98 -1.45 -2.29
C ALA A 138 -15.94 -1.96 -3.38
N ALA A 139 -17.18 -2.31 -3.02
CA ALA A 139 -18.21 -2.69 -3.99
C ALA A 139 -18.51 -1.54 -4.97
N GLY A 140 -18.57 -0.30 -4.49
CA GLY A 140 -18.68 0.88 -5.33
C GLY A 140 -17.48 1.06 -6.26
N VAL A 141 -16.27 0.91 -5.72
CA VAL A 141 -15.00 1.00 -6.50
C VAL A 141 -14.93 -0.05 -7.60
N ALA A 142 -15.34 -1.30 -7.32
CA ALA A 142 -15.41 -2.35 -8.32
C ALA A 142 -16.40 -2.00 -9.45
N LYS A 143 -17.59 -1.48 -9.10
CA LYS A 143 -18.59 -0.99 -10.07
C LYS A 143 -18.09 0.22 -10.87
N ALA A 144 -17.22 1.06 -10.28
CA ALA A 144 -16.57 2.19 -10.96
C ALA A 144 -15.45 1.75 -11.92
N LYS A 145 -15.23 0.43 -12.10
CA LYS A 145 -14.27 -0.16 -13.04
C LYS A 145 -12.80 0.09 -12.69
N ALA A 146 -12.46 0.15 -11.42
CA ALA A 146 -11.08 -0.01 -10.99
C ALA A 146 -10.60 -1.44 -11.33
N ASP A 147 -9.31 -1.59 -11.63
CA ASP A 147 -8.71 -2.90 -11.91
C ASP A 147 -8.22 -3.59 -10.64
N MET A 148 -7.91 -2.82 -9.59
CA MET A 148 -7.42 -3.33 -8.31
C MET A 148 -7.84 -2.43 -7.15
N ILE A 149 -8.06 -3.03 -6.00
CA ILE A 149 -8.34 -2.33 -4.74
C ILE A 149 -7.25 -2.69 -3.73
N LEU A 150 -6.57 -1.69 -3.18
CA LEU A 150 -5.64 -1.85 -2.07
C LEU A 150 -6.34 -1.52 -0.75
N ILE A 151 -6.33 -2.48 0.17
CA ILE A 151 -6.77 -2.29 1.55
C ILE A 151 -5.56 -2.01 2.44
N SER A 152 -5.48 -0.78 2.96
CA SER A 152 -4.36 -0.30 3.77
C SER A 152 -4.69 -0.36 5.25
N GLY A 153 -3.94 -1.17 6.00
CA GLY A 153 -4.10 -1.31 7.44
C GLY A 153 -3.40 -0.24 8.26
N SER A 154 -3.66 -0.25 9.57
CA SER A 154 -2.93 0.52 10.57
C SER A 154 -1.44 0.17 10.55
N GLU A 155 -0.62 1.01 11.17
CA GLU A 155 0.86 0.88 11.19
C GLU A 155 1.51 0.85 9.79
N GLY A 156 0.76 1.14 8.75
CA GLY A 156 1.27 1.33 7.39
C GLY A 156 2.35 2.41 7.34
N GLY A 157 3.19 2.38 6.30
CA GLY A 157 4.31 3.30 6.16
C GLY A 157 3.86 4.75 6.09
N THR A 158 4.19 5.53 7.12
CA THR A 158 4.08 6.98 7.08
C THR A 158 5.30 7.61 7.73
N GLY A 159 5.93 8.55 7.01
CA GLY A 159 7.06 9.33 7.52
C GLY A 159 6.65 10.68 8.10
N ALA A 160 5.36 10.97 8.23
CA ALA A 160 4.84 12.30 8.57
C ALA A 160 3.68 12.28 9.54
N SER A 161 3.55 11.24 10.37
CA SER A 161 2.49 11.15 11.36
C SER A 161 3.06 11.03 12.77
N PRO A 162 2.42 11.64 13.78
CA PRO A 162 2.79 11.45 15.17
C PRO A 162 2.54 10.01 15.62
N ALA A 163 3.31 9.56 16.62
CA ALA A 163 3.21 8.20 17.13
C ALA A 163 1.81 7.86 17.71
N SER A 164 1.09 8.86 18.22
CA SER A 164 -0.28 8.70 18.71
C SER A 164 -1.24 8.26 17.60
N SER A 165 -1.21 8.93 16.45
CA SER A 165 -2.05 8.58 15.30
C SER A 165 -1.74 7.17 14.80
N ILE A 166 -0.45 6.84 14.62
CA ILE A 166 -0.02 5.53 14.15
C ILE A 166 -0.52 4.40 15.07
N ARG A 167 -0.56 4.65 16.39
CA ARG A 167 -0.94 3.62 17.37
C ARG A 167 -2.46 3.48 17.55
N HIS A 168 -3.24 4.51 17.27
CA HIS A 168 -4.62 4.58 17.73
C HIS A 168 -5.67 4.90 16.64
N ALA A 169 -5.26 5.37 15.46
CA ALA A 169 -6.21 5.86 14.46
C ALA A 169 -6.67 4.80 13.46
N GLY A 170 -5.85 3.80 13.13
CA GLY A 170 -6.15 2.81 12.11
C GLY A 170 -6.61 1.46 12.66
N MET A 171 -7.07 0.58 11.77
CA MET A 171 -7.47 -0.80 12.07
C MET A 171 -6.50 -1.80 11.43
N PRO A 172 -6.39 -3.03 11.97
CA PRO A 172 -5.64 -4.11 11.33
C PRO A 172 -6.11 -4.37 9.89
N PRO A 173 -5.20 -4.63 8.96
CA PRO A 173 -5.56 -4.85 7.55
C PRO A 173 -6.44 -6.10 7.35
N GLU A 174 -6.31 -7.10 8.20
CA GLU A 174 -7.06 -8.36 8.14
C GLU A 174 -8.57 -8.13 8.25
N LEU A 175 -9.00 -7.18 9.09
CA LEU A 175 -10.42 -6.86 9.27
C LEU A 175 -11.02 -6.28 7.99
N GLY A 176 -10.37 -5.25 7.42
CA GLY A 176 -10.86 -4.61 6.20
C GLY A 176 -10.76 -5.53 4.98
N LEU A 177 -9.69 -6.34 4.89
CA LEU A 177 -9.53 -7.30 3.81
C LEU A 177 -10.62 -8.36 3.81
N ALA A 178 -10.90 -8.97 4.96
CA ALA A 178 -11.96 -9.97 5.10
C ALA A 178 -13.35 -9.39 4.77
N GLU A 179 -13.66 -8.18 5.28
CA GLU A 179 -14.91 -7.48 4.96
C GLU A 179 -15.06 -7.23 3.45
N VAL A 180 -13.99 -6.76 2.80
CA VAL A 180 -13.99 -6.49 1.35
C VAL A 180 -14.14 -7.79 0.56
N GLN A 181 -13.37 -8.82 0.88
CA GLN A 181 -13.46 -10.13 0.22
C GLN A 181 -14.89 -10.68 0.29
N GLN A 182 -15.47 -10.72 1.48
CA GLN A 182 -16.83 -11.24 1.71
C GLN A 182 -17.87 -10.39 0.95
N THR A 183 -17.79 -9.07 1.06
CA THR A 183 -18.73 -8.15 0.37
C THR A 183 -18.67 -8.29 -1.14
N LEU A 184 -17.47 -8.39 -1.72
CA LEU A 184 -17.30 -8.54 -3.17
C LEU A 184 -17.80 -9.90 -3.66
N VAL A 185 -17.57 -10.98 -2.93
CA VAL A 185 -18.09 -12.32 -3.26
C VAL A 185 -19.61 -12.33 -3.18
N PHE A 186 -20.18 -11.86 -2.06
CA PHE A 186 -21.64 -11.81 -1.86
C PHE A 186 -22.36 -11.00 -2.96
N ASN A 187 -21.74 -9.96 -3.49
CA ASN A 187 -22.31 -9.12 -4.54
C ASN A 187 -21.91 -9.56 -5.97
N ASN A 188 -21.24 -10.70 -6.16
CA ASN A 188 -20.72 -11.18 -7.45
C ASN A 188 -19.78 -10.16 -8.15
N LEU A 189 -19.01 -9.40 -7.38
CA LEU A 189 -18.07 -8.38 -7.87
C LEU A 189 -16.61 -8.83 -7.77
N ARG A 190 -16.32 -9.91 -7.03
CA ARG A 190 -14.95 -10.33 -6.71
C ARG A 190 -14.09 -10.60 -7.95
N GLY A 191 -14.68 -11.15 -8.99
CA GLY A 191 -13.99 -11.43 -10.26
C GLY A 191 -13.71 -10.20 -11.12
N LEU A 192 -14.17 -9.01 -10.72
CA LEU A 192 -13.96 -7.77 -11.49
C LEU A 192 -12.68 -7.02 -11.09
N VAL A 193 -12.12 -7.30 -9.91
CA VAL A 193 -10.99 -6.57 -9.33
C VAL A 193 -10.02 -7.52 -8.64
N SER A 194 -8.72 -7.22 -8.70
CA SER A 194 -7.73 -7.83 -7.83
C SER A 194 -7.73 -7.14 -6.46
N LEU A 195 -7.41 -7.87 -5.40
CA LEU A 195 -7.24 -7.33 -4.06
C LEU A 195 -5.77 -7.29 -3.66
N GLN A 196 -5.33 -6.14 -3.17
CA GLN A 196 -4.03 -5.94 -2.57
C GLN A 196 -4.19 -5.54 -1.11
N VAL A 197 -3.24 -5.92 -0.28
CA VAL A 197 -3.19 -5.52 1.14
C VAL A 197 -1.84 -4.91 1.48
N ASP A 198 -1.83 -3.88 2.30
CA ASP A 198 -0.62 -3.37 2.98
C ASP A 198 -0.90 -3.10 4.47
N GLY A 199 0.16 -2.99 5.26
CA GLY A 199 0.09 -2.73 6.69
C GLY A 199 0.88 -3.77 7.48
N GLN A 200 2.19 -3.55 7.71
CA GLN A 200 3.08 -4.37 8.54
C GLN A 200 3.38 -5.80 8.03
N LEU A 201 3.19 -6.08 6.75
CA LEU A 201 3.64 -7.36 6.19
C LEU A 201 5.18 -7.45 6.27
N LYS A 202 5.70 -8.54 6.85
CA LYS A 202 7.13 -8.73 7.12
C LYS A 202 7.64 -10.13 6.80
N THR A 203 6.79 -11.14 6.91
CA THR A 203 7.12 -12.57 6.82
C THR A 203 6.28 -13.27 5.77
N GLY A 204 6.70 -14.46 5.36
CA GLY A 204 5.91 -15.32 4.49
C GLY A 204 4.58 -15.72 5.12
N ARG A 205 4.55 -15.88 6.46
CA ARG A 205 3.32 -16.15 7.19
C ARG A 205 2.29 -15.01 7.02
N ASP A 206 2.72 -13.74 7.07
CA ASP A 206 1.82 -12.60 6.87
C ASP A 206 1.22 -12.62 5.46
N VAL A 207 2.01 -13.01 4.46
CA VAL A 207 1.57 -13.18 3.07
C VAL A 207 0.51 -14.28 2.96
N ILE A 208 0.79 -15.46 3.54
CA ILE A 208 -0.15 -16.61 3.52
C ILE A 208 -1.47 -16.24 4.20
N LEU A 209 -1.44 -15.65 5.40
CA LEU A 209 -2.65 -15.23 6.10
C LEU A 209 -3.46 -14.23 5.27
N SER A 210 -2.79 -13.27 4.65
CA SER A 210 -3.45 -12.28 3.79
C SER A 210 -4.05 -12.93 2.54
N ALA A 211 -3.38 -13.91 1.93
CA ALA A 211 -3.91 -14.66 0.80
C ALA A 211 -5.17 -15.45 1.19
N LEU A 212 -5.13 -16.15 2.32
CA LEU A 212 -6.29 -16.89 2.84
C LEU A 212 -7.50 -15.97 3.11
N LEU A 213 -7.25 -14.70 3.46
CA LEU A 213 -8.30 -13.68 3.63
C LEU A 213 -8.71 -12.99 2.32
N GLY A 214 -8.11 -13.33 1.18
CA GLY A 214 -8.53 -12.88 -0.15
C GLY A 214 -7.56 -11.97 -0.90
N ALA A 215 -6.37 -11.66 -0.37
CA ALA A 215 -5.40 -10.83 -1.10
C ALA A 215 -4.67 -11.65 -2.18
N GLU A 216 -4.50 -11.05 -3.35
CA GLU A 216 -3.71 -11.56 -4.48
C GLU A 216 -2.38 -10.82 -4.61
N GLU A 217 -2.29 -9.60 -4.08
CA GLU A 217 -1.09 -8.78 -4.10
C GLU A 217 -0.74 -8.25 -2.70
N PHE A 218 0.55 -8.06 -2.44
CA PHE A 218 1.07 -7.76 -1.11
C PHE A 218 1.98 -6.54 -1.13
N GLY A 219 1.66 -5.53 -0.31
CA GLY A 219 2.39 -4.29 -0.20
C GLY A 219 3.31 -4.25 1.02
N PHE A 220 4.58 -3.91 0.80
CA PHE A 220 5.60 -3.83 1.84
C PHE A 220 6.18 -2.42 1.94
N ALA A 221 6.18 -1.84 3.13
CA ALA A 221 6.82 -0.55 3.36
C ALA A 221 7.79 -0.62 4.55
N THR A 222 7.30 -0.97 5.74
CA THR A 222 8.10 -0.96 6.98
C THR A 222 9.25 -1.95 6.91
N SER A 223 9.04 -3.19 6.50
CA SER A 223 10.09 -4.21 6.33
C SER A 223 11.15 -3.76 5.33
N VAL A 224 10.76 -3.21 4.19
CA VAL A 224 11.66 -2.63 3.18
C VAL A 224 12.51 -1.50 3.77
N MET A 225 11.92 -0.61 4.56
CA MET A 225 12.65 0.48 5.20
C MET A 225 13.66 -0.05 6.23
N ILE A 226 13.30 -1.07 7.02
CA ILE A 226 14.20 -1.71 7.99
C ILE A 226 15.39 -2.36 7.27
N VAL A 227 15.15 -3.09 6.20
CA VAL A 227 16.21 -3.71 5.37
C VAL A 227 17.17 -2.66 4.79
N LEU A 228 16.66 -1.46 4.48
CA LEU A 228 17.49 -0.33 4.02
C LEU A 228 18.17 0.45 5.17
N GLY A 229 18.05 0.00 6.42
CA GLY A 229 18.74 0.58 7.57
C GLY A 229 17.89 1.51 8.43
N CYS A 230 16.56 1.54 8.27
CA CYS A 230 15.68 2.31 9.15
C CYS A 230 15.63 1.69 10.55
N VAL A 231 15.91 2.49 11.58
CA VAL A 231 15.87 2.07 12.99
C VAL A 231 14.52 2.36 13.68
N MET A 232 13.50 2.68 12.92
CA MET A 232 12.13 2.88 13.37
C MET A 232 11.95 3.94 14.48
N LYS A 233 12.80 4.99 14.48
CA LYS A 233 12.73 6.09 15.43
C LYS A 233 11.44 6.90 15.35
N ARG A 234 10.75 6.88 14.21
CA ARG A 234 9.48 7.58 13.96
C ARG A 234 9.54 9.12 14.05
N GLU A 235 10.73 9.69 13.82
CA GLU A 235 10.97 11.15 13.74
C GLU A 235 11.15 11.63 12.28
N CYS A 236 10.62 10.91 11.32
CA CYS A 236 10.79 11.21 9.89
C CYS A 236 10.27 12.60 9.50
N HIS A 237 9.22 13.08 10.19
CA HIS A 237 8.63 14.40 9.97
C HIS A 237 9.54 15.56 10.42
N LEU A 238 10.50 15.31 11.32
CA LEU A 238 11.39 16.34 11.89
C LEU A 238 12.63 16.63 11.01
N ASN A 239 12.83 15.91 9.91
CA ASN A 239 14.05 16.01 9.08
C ASN A 239 15.36 15.60 9.77
N THR A 240 15.28 14.90 10.90
CA THR A 240 16.41 14.51 11.76
C THR A 240 16.73 13.02 11.69
N CYS A 241 16.38 12.34 10.62
CA CYS A 241 16.59 10.90 10.49
C CYS A 241 18.08 10.53 10.63
N PRO A 242 18.48 9.82 11.72
CA PRO A 242 19.89 9.55 11.98
C PRO A 242 20.53 8.61 10.96
N MET A 243 19.74 7.83 10.25
CA MET A 243 20.19 6.86 9.24
C MET A 243 20.16 7.41 7.81
N GLY A 244 19.80 8.67 7.61
CA GLY A 244 19.76 9.28 6.29
C GLY A 244 18.62 8.81 5.36
N VAL A 245 17.70 7.95 5.85
CA VAL A 245 16.66 7.34 5.02
C VAL A 245 15.54 8.34 4.67
N ALA A 246 15.12 9.16 5.63
CA ALA A 246 13.96 10.05 5.51
C ALA A 246 14.30 11.49 5.91
N THR A 247 15.35 12.04 5.35
CA THR A 247 15.80 13.43 5.59
C THR A 247 16.27 14.09 4.31
N GLN A 248 16.21 15.43 4.26
CA GLN A 248 16.80 16.28 3.23
C GLN A 248 18.13 16.91 3.67
N ASP A 249 18.52 16.76 4.95
CA ASP A 249 19.81 17.22 5.43
C ASP A 249 20.95 16.47 4.74
N ALA A 250 21.85 17.19 4.07
CA ALA A 250 22.91 16.61 3.25
C ALA A 250 23.87 15.72 4.08
N LYS A 251 24.26 16.18 5.29
CA LYS A 251 25.16 15.42 6.17
C LYS A 251 24.53 14.15 6.71
N LEU A 252 23.24 14.20 7.02
CA LEU A 252 22.50 13.00 7.45
C LEU A 252 22.31 12.03 6.29
N ARG A 253 22.05 12.50 5.08
CA ARG A 253 21.92 11.66 3.88
C ARG A 253 23.18 10.85 3.56
N GLU A 254 24.37 11.36 3.85
CA GLU A 254 25.63 10.65 3.69
C GLU A 254 25.74 9.38 4.55
N ARG A 255 24.92 9.27 5.60
CA ARG A 255 24.86 8.08 6.48
C ARG A 255 24.05 6.93 5.88
N PHE A 256 23.29 7.16 4.81
CA PHE A 256 22.50 6.11 4.19
C PHE A 256 23.40 5.02 3.60
N ARG A 257 23.13 3.76 4.00
CA ARG A 257 23.90 2.57 3.59
C ARG A 257 23.04 1.52 2.90
N GLY A 258 21.78 1.85 2.58
CA GLY A 258 20.88 0.92 1.90
C GLY A 258 21.35 0.61 0.48
N HIS A 259 21.20 -0.65 0.07
CA HIS A 259 21.55 -1.12 -1.26
C HIS A 259 20.42 -1.90 -1.88
N ALA A 260 20.29 -1.85 -3.22
CA ALA A 260 19.23 -2.55 -3.93
C ALA A 260 19.27 -4.07 -3.73
N ASP A 261 20.46 -4.64 -3.62
CA ASP A 261 20.64 -6.09 -3.43
C ASP A 261 20.07 -6.58 -2.09
N TYR A 262 20.07 -5.74 -1.06
CA TYR A 262 19.44 -6.10 0.22
C TYR A 262 17.95 -6.39 0.06
N LEU A 263 17.28 -5.59 -0.77
CA LEU A 263 15.85 -5.79 -1.06
C LEU A 263 15.62 -7.00 -1.97
N VAL A 264 16.48 -7.20 -2.97
CA VAL A 264 16.40 -8.40 -3.83
C VAL A 264 16.52 -9.65 -2.97
N ASN A 265 17.50 -9.71 -2.07
CA ASN A 265 17.69 -10.84 -1.16
C ASN A 265 16.50 -11.01 -0.21
N PHE A 266 16.04 -9.92 0.40
CA PHE A 266 14.88 -9.96 1.30
C PHE A 266 13.66 -10.56 0.62
N PHE A 267 13.28 -10.08 -0.57
CA PHE A 267 12.12 -10.62 -1.28
C PHE A 267 12.33 -12.04 -1.80
N THR A 268 13.57 -12.42 -2.13
CA THR A 268 13.90 -13.81 -2.50
C THR A 268 13.69 -14.75 -1.30
N PHE A 269 14.14 -14.36 -0.12
CA PHE A 269 13.94 -15.16 1.10
C PHE A 269 12.47 -15.20 1.52
N LEU A 270 11.77 -14.07 1.43
CA LEU A 270 10.33 -14.01 1.69
C LEU A 270 9.55 -14.96 0.76
N ALA A 271 9.84 -14.93 -0.54
CA ALA A 271 9.19 -15.82 -1.50
C ALA A 271 9.52 -17.30 -1.22
N ARG A 272 10.73 -17.61 -0.73
CA ARG A 272 11.07 -18.96 -0.31
C ARG A 272 10.25 -19.41 0.89
N GLU A 273 10.12 -18.55 1.91
CA GLU A 273 9.30 -18.83 3.09
C GLU A 273 7.83 -19.06 2.71
N VAL A 274 7.27 -18.25 1.79
CA VAL A 274 5.91 -18.46 1.26
C VAL A 274 5.79 -19.83 0.58
N ARG A 275 6.77 -20.23 -0.23
CA ARG A 275 6.77 -21.55 -0.89
C ARG A 275 6.85 -22.71 0.11
N GLU A 276 7.58 -22.55 1.19
CA GLU A 276 7.68 -23.56 2.26
C GLU A 276 6.29 -23.75 2.92
N TYR A 277 5.60 -22.67 3.27
CA TYR A 277 4.22 -22.75 3.79
C TYR A 277 3.24 -23.38 2.79
N LEU A 278 3.29 -23.01 1.52
CA LEU A 278 2.43 -23.62 0.49
C LEU A 278 2.67 -25.12 0.37
N ALA A 279 3.95 -25.56 0.39
CA ALA A 279 4.32 -26.97 0.34
C ALA A 279 3.82 -27.75 1.57
N GLU A 280 3.96 -27.16 2.77
CA GLU A 280 3.43 -27.75 4.02
C GLU A 280 1.91 -27.93 3.99
N MET A 281 1.19 -26.99 3.37
CA MET A 281 -0.26 -27.04 3.19
C MET A 281 -0.70 -27.91 1.98
N GLY A 282 0.24 -28.38 1.14
CA GLY A 282 -0.06 -29.21 -0.03
C GLY A 282 -0.51 -28.43 -1.28
N PHE A 283 -0.17 -27.14 -1.39
CA PHE A 283 -0.49 -26.28 -2.52
C PHE A 283 0.74 -25.93 -3.37
N GLU A 284 0.54 -25.81 -4.69
CA GLU A 284 1.63 -25.44 -5.62
C GLU A 284 1.69 -23.94 -5.89
N LYS A 285 0.54 -23.25 -5.83
CA LYS A 285 0.39 -21.83 -6.17
C LYS A 285 -0.29 -21.06 -5.07
N ILE A 286 0.08 -19.79 -4.93
CA ILE A 286 -0.58 -18.88 -4.00
C ILE A 286 -2.04 -18.63 -4.41
N ASP A 287 -2.33 -18.64 -5.70
CA ASP A 287 -3.69 -18.44 -6.21
C ASP A 287 -4.67 -19.52 -5.74
N ASP A 288 -4.17 -20.73 -5.43
CA ASP A 288 -4.98 -21.87 -4.97
C ASP A 288 -5.50 -21.66 -3.54
N ILE A 289 -4.91 -20.73 -2.78
CA ILE A 289 -5.29 -20.45 -1.39
C ILE A 289 -5.99 -19.11 -1.21
N VAL A 290 -6.15 -18.30 -2.26
CA VAL A 290 -6.81 -16.99 -2.15
C VAL A 290 -8.26 -17.13 -1.72
N GLY A 291 -8.60 -16.53 -0.58
CA GLY A 291 -9.95 -16.58 -0.01
C GLY A 291 -10.34 -17.90 0.67
N ARG A 292 -9.39 -18.85 0.82
CA ARG A 292 -9.62 -20.14 1.47
C ARG A 292 -9.57 -20.02 3.00
N THR A 293 -10.53 -19.28 3.56
CA THR A 293 -10.65 -19.08 5.01
C THR A 293 -10.96 -20.36 5.77
N ASP A 294 -11.46 -21.39 5.09
CA ASP A 294 -11.65 -22.75 5.63
C ASP A 294 -10.35 -23.41 6.10
N LEU A 295 -9.19 -22.95 5.62
CA LEU A 295 -7.87 -23.41 6.05
C LEU A 295 -7.36 -22.70 7.31
N LEU A 296 -8.07 -21.68 7.79
CA LEU A 296 -7.72 -20.97 9.02
C LEU A 296 -8.30 -21.67 10.24
N VAL A 297 -7.45 -21.87 11.24
CA VAL A 297 -7.86 -22.42 12.53
C VAL A 297 -7.49 -21.45 13.64
N GLU A 298 -8.46 -21.10 14.46
CA GLU A 298 -8.20 -20.28 15.62
C GLU A 298 -7.39 -21.07 16.67
N ARG A 299 -6.23 -20.52 17.04
CA ARG A 299 -5.42 -21.10 18.10
C ARG A 299 -6.12 -20.95 19.44
N SER A 300 -6.14 -22.02 20.26
CA SER A 300 -6.65 -21.98 21.64
C SER A 300 -5.97 -20.85 22.44
N ARG A 301 -6.76 -20.11 23.18
CA ARG A 301 -6.32 -18.95 23.96
C ARG A 301 -6.16 -19.34 25.42
N SER A 302 -5.13 -18.79 26.09
CA SER A 302 -4.99 -18.97 27.54
C SER A 302 -6.10 -18.24 28.26
N GLU A 303 -6.70 -18.88 29.27
CA GLU A 303 -7.66 -18.26 30.18
C GLU A 303 -7.05 -16.98 30.81
N GLY A 304 -7.85 -15.91 30.90
CA GLY A 304 -7.40 -14.62 31.42
C GLY A 304 -6.74 -13.67 30.41
N SER A 305 -6.46 -14.11 29.17
CA SER A 305 -5.95 -13.21 28.13
C SER A 305 -7.06 -12.26 27.64
N LYS A 306 -6.72 -10.98 27.39
CA LYS A 306 -7.62 -10.03 26.69
C LYS A 306 -8.05 -10.53 25.31
N ALA A 307 -7.24 -11.36 24.68
CA ALA A 307 -7.53 -11.98 23.38
C ALA A 307 -8.78 -12.87 23.40
N VAL A 308 -9.16 -13.44 24.54
CA VAL A 308 -10.39 -14.25 24.71
C VAL A 308 -11.67 -13.47 24.34
N ARG A 309 -11.60 -12.13 24.39
CA ARG A 309 -12.76 -11.27 24.08
C ARG A 309 -12.90 -10.93 22.60
N VAL A 310 -11.97 -11.34 21.75
CA VAL A 310 -12.00 -11.07 20.31
C VAL A 310 -12.58 -12.28 19.61
N ASP A 311 -13.71 -12.14 18.96
CA ASP A 311 -14.30 -13.17 18.11
C ASP A 311 -13.71 -13.05 16.69
N LEU A 312 -12.97 -14.06 16.25
CA LEU A 312 -12.38 -14.14 14.92
C LEU A 312 -13.24 -14.95 13.93
N ALA A 313 -14.33 -15.57 14.39
CA ALA A 313 -15.16 -16.41 13.54
C ALA A 313 -15.67 -15.66 12.30
N ARG A 314 -16.04 -14.38 12.46
CA ARG A 314 -16.52 -13.55 11.35
C ARG A 314 -15.46 -13.27 10.28
N LEU A 315 -14.17 -13.31 10.62
CA LEU A 315 -13.10 -13.17 9.63
C LEU A 315 -12.92 -14.45 8.79
N MET A 316 -13.31 -15.58 9.35
CA MET A 316 -13.12 -16.91 8.77
C MET A 316 -14.37 -17.43 8.02
N VAL A 317 -15.42 -16.65 7.93
CA VAL A 317 -16.60 -17.01 7.14
C VAL A 317 -16.21 -17.11 5.67
N ALA A 318 -16.43 -18.27 5.07
CA ALA A 318 -16.32 -18.46 3.63
C ALA A 318 -17.60 -17.91 2.97
N PRO A 319 -17.51 -16.85 2.14
CA PRO A 319 -18.70 -16.29 1.49
C PRO A 319 -19.31 -17.33 0.54
N GLY A 320 -20.63 -17.56 0.64
CA GLY A 320 -21.36 -18.51 -0.20
C GLY A 320 -21.55 -19.89 0.39
N THR A 321 -21.21 -20.11 1.66
CA THR A 321 -21.49 -21.37 2.38
C THR A 321 -22.72 -21.28 3.28
N ASP A 322 -23.42 -20.14 3.28
CA ASP A 322 -24.69 -20.07 4.00
C ASP A 322 -25.76 -20.84 3.22
N ASP A 323 -26.12 -21.99 3.75
CA ASP A 323 -27.41 -22.62 3.52
C ASP A 323 -28.49 -21.67 4.09
N ASP A 324 -29.35 -21.13 3.18
CA ASP A 324 -30.51 -20.26 3.36
C ASP A 324 -30.32 -18.76 3.42
#